data_12e8da74eb2d0e055accde56d97bca18
#
_entry.id   12e8da74eb2d0e055accde56d97bca18
#
_cell.length_a   1.000
_cell.length_b   1.000
_cell.length_c   1.000
_cell.angle_alpha   90.00
_cell.angle_beta   90.00
_cell.angle_gamma   90.00
#
_symmetry.space_group_name_H-M   'P 1'
#
loop_
_entity.id
_entity.type
_entity.pdbx_description
1 polymer ?
#
loop_
_entity_poly.entity_id
_entity_poly.type
_entity_poly.pdbx_seq_one_letter_code
_entity_poly.pdbx_strand_id
1 'polypeptide(L)'
;MRILVLALLALVPTLSHAAMTAAEFDAYTKGKTFVYGSGGAAYGIEQYLDNRQVRWAFVEGECQEGEWFEQDGMICFVYETEPDSQCWTFERGEKGLIARFENDPEAVELYEVGQSDTPLICLGPDVGV
;
A
#
# COMPACT_ATOMS: atom_id res chain seq x y z
N MET A 1 -25.75 -37.13 -43.52
CA MET A 1 -25.58 -37.13 -42.06
C MET A 1 -24.58 -36.01 -41.72
N ARG A 2 -25.09 -34.86 -41.27
CA ARG A 2 -24.25 -33.70 -40.92
C ARG A 2 -23.96 -33.73 -39.44
N ILE A 3 -22.69 -33.93 -39.10
CA ILE A 3 -22.21 -33.90 -37.71
C ILE A 3 -22.02 -32.44 -37.33
N LEU A 4 -22.88 -31.92 -36.45
CA LEU A 4 -22.67 -30.63 -35.78
C LEU A 4 -21.65 -30.83 -34.66
N VAL A 5 -20.45 -30.30 -34.84
CA VAL A 5 -19.45 -30.20 -33.77
C VAL A 5 -19.80 -28.94 -32.96
N LEU A 6 -20.39 -29.12 -31.79
CA LEU A 6 -20.55 -28.05 -30.81
C LEU A 6 -19.18 -27.80 -30.13
N ALA A 7 -18.54 -26.68 -30.49
CA ALA A 7 -17.36 -26.21 -29.78
C ALA A 7 -17.81 -25.62 -28.43
N LEU A 8 -17.54 -26.34 -27.34
CA LEU A 8 -17.68 -25.81 -25.98
C LEU A 8 -16.56 -24.79 -25.75
N LEU A 9 -16.92 -23.49 -25.79
CA LEU A 9 -16.00 -22.45 -25.29
C LEU A 9 -15.96 -22.54 -23.77
N ALA A 10 -14.85 -23.06 -23.24
CA ALA A 10 -14.57 -23.00 -21.82
C ALA A 10 -14.24 -21.55 -21.43
N LEU A 11 -15.18 -20.88 -20.74
CA LEU A 11 -14.90 -19.62 -20.06
C LEU A 11 -13.91 -19.90 -18.93
N VAL A 12 -12.65 -19.55 -19.10
CA VAL A 12 -11.69 -19.55 -18.01
C VAL A 12 -11.98 -18.30 -17.17
N PRO A 13 -12.37 -18.43 -15.89
CA PRO A 13 -12.54 -17.27 -15.04
C PRO A 13 -11.16 -16.63 -14.83
N THR A 14 -11.01 -15.40 -15.31
CA THR A 14 -9.86 -14.58 -14.96
C THR A 14 -9.99 -14.22 -13.48
N LEU A 15 -9.06 -14.71 -12.65
CA LEU A 15 -8.94 -14.28 -11.26
C LEU A 15 -8.50 -12.81 -11.26
N SER A 16 -9.48 -11.91 -11.19
CA SER A 16 -9.24 -10.51 -10.93
C SER A 16 -8.81 -10.39 -9.46
N HIS A 17 -7.58 -9.94 -9.21
CA HIS A 17 -7.13 -9.62 -7.86
C HIS A 17 -7.85 -8.33 -7.44
N ALA A 18 -8.86 -8.48 -6.57
CA ALA A 18 -9.56 -7.34 -6.01
C ALA A 18 -8.64 -6.56 -5.06
N ALA A 19 -8.80 -5.23 -5.02
CA ALA A 19 -8.16 -4.38 -4.03
C ALA A 19 -8.51 -4.85 -2.61
N MET A 20 -7.56 -4.73 -1.69
CA MET A 20 -7.75 -5.08 -0.29
C MET A 20 -8.80 -4.17 0.35
N THR A 21 -9.66 -4.77 1.17
CA THR A 21 -10.57 -4.02 2.04
C THR A 21 -9.79 -3.34 3.17
N ALA A 22 -10.42 -2.36 3.82
CA ALA A 22 -9.83 -1.73 5.02
C ALA A 22 -9.53 -2.75 6.12
N ALA A 23 -10.40 -3.72 6.33
CA ALA A 23 -10.20 -4.77 7.33
C ALA A 23 -9.01 -5.69 6.99
N GLU A 24 -8.88 -6.09 5.73
CA GLU A 24 -7.76 -6.89 5.25
C GLU A 24 -6.44 -6.11 5.34
N PHE A 25 -6.46 -4.84 4.97
CA PHE A 25 -5.29 -3.95 5.04
C PHE A 25 -4.84 -3.75 6.49
N ASP A 26 -5.76 -3.46 7.40
CA ASP A 26 -5.46 -3.30 8.82
C ASP A 26 -4.87 -4.59 9.43
N ALA A 27 -5.47 -5.73 9.14
CA ALA A 27 -4.98 -7.02 9.62
C ALA A 27 -3.56 -7.34 9.13
N TYR A 28 -3.23 -6.93 7.92
CA TYR A 28 -1.91 -7.20 7.32
C TYR A 28 -0.82 -6.23 7.83
N THR A 29 -1.17 -4.97 8.08
CA THR A 29 -0.19 -3.90 8.34
C THR A 29 -0.02 -3.52 9.81
N LYS A 30 -1.07 -3.63 10.61
CA LYS A 30 -1.09 -3.17 11.99
C LYS A 30 0.06 -3.72 12.84
N GLY A 31 0.75 -2.82 13.52
CA GLY A 31 1.87 -3.15 14.39
C GLY A 31 3.18 -3.44 13.65
N LYS A 32 3.23 -3.21 12.35
CA LYS A 32 4.41 -3.50 11.53
C LYS A 32 4.94 -2.26 10.84
N THR A 33 6.20 -2.34 10.46
CA THR A 33 6.89 -1.32 9.67
C THR A 33 7.24 -1.90 8.29
N PHE A 34 6.82 -1.21 7.25
CA PHE A 34 7.03 -1.63 5.86
C PHE A 34 8.02 -0.73 5.15
N VAL A 35 8.91 -1.34 4.39
CA VAL A 35 9.75 -0.63 3.42
C VAL A 35 9.07 -0.77 2.06
N TYR A 36 8.80 0.35 1.43
CA TYR A 36 8.24 0.41 0.08
C TYR A 36 9.30 0.79 -0.93
N GLY A 37 9.24 0.16 -2.07
CA GLY A 37 10.11 0.41 -3.22
C GLY A 37 9.34 0.95 -4.42
N SER A 38 10.08 1.61 -5.31
CA SER A 38 9.60 2.09 -6.59
C SER A 38 10.74 2.00 -7.61
N GLY A 39 10.45 1.42 -8.77
CA GLY A 39 11.44 1.35 -9.85
C GLY A 39 12.76 0.66 -9.50
N GLY A 40 12.75 -0.32 -8.59
CA GLY A 40 13.94 -1.04 -8.16
C GLY A 40 14.76 -0.40 -7.04
N ALA A 41 14.29 0.73 -6.49
CA ALA A 41 14.94 1.43 -5.39
C ALA A 41 13.99 1.59 -4.20
N ALA A 42 14.55 1.74 -2.99
CA ALA A 42 13.76 2.07 -1.82
C ALA A 42 13.14 3.47 -1.98
N TYR A 43 11.88 3.60 -1.63
CA TYR A 43 11.10 4.83 -1.74
C TYR A 43 10.83 5.47 -0.38
N GLY A 44 10.37 4.68 0.57
CA GLY A 44 10.07 5.16 1.91
C GLY A 44 9.69 4.04 2.87
N ILE A 45 9.43 4.42 4.09
CA ILE A 45 9.12 3.51 5.20
C ILE A 45 7.86 3.99 5.90
N GLU A 46 6.91 3.09 6.10
CA GLU A 46 5.67 3.36 6.83
C GLU A 46 5.55 2.45 8.04
N GLN A 47 5.41 3.05 9.19
CA GLN A 47 5.04 2.33 10.41
C GLN A 47 3.54 2.43 10.63
N TYR A 48 2.88 1.28 10.78
CA TYR A 48 1.44 1.19 11.05
C TYR A 48 1.21 0.97 12.54
N LEU A 49 0.62 1.97 13.17
CA LEU A 49 0.34 2.01 14.60
C LEU A 49 -1.10 1.58 14.89
N ASP A 50 -1.48 1.54 16.17
CA ASP A 50 -2.86 1.30 16.57
C ASP A 50 -3.77 2.45 16.14
N ASN A 51 -5.08 2.20 16.06
CA ASN A 51 -6.11 3.18 15.72
C ASN A 51 -5.88 3.88 14.38
N ARG A 52 -5.37 3.14 13.39
CA ARG A 52 -5.10 3.65 12.04
C ARG A 52 -4.15 4.85 11.99
N GLN A 53 -3.33 4.99 13.01
CA GLN A 53 -2.25 5.98 13.03
C GLN A 53 -1.06 5.45 12.24
N VAL A 54 -0.34 6.32 11.58
CA VAL A 54 0.84 5.98 10.77
C VAL A 54 1.97 6.97 11.00
N ARG A 55 3.16 6.50 10.70
CA ARG A 55 4.37 7.32 10.66
C ARG A 55 5.12 7.01 9.38
N TRP A 56 5.34 8.00 8.56
CA TRP A 56 5.97 7.88 7.26
C TRP A 56 7.26 8.65 7.18
N ALA A 57 8.23 8.11 6.47
CA ALA A 57 9.42 8.84 6.05
C ALA A 57 9.82 8.42 4.63
N PHE A 58 10.14 9.40 3.79
CA PHE A 58 10.90 9.11 2.58
C PHE A 58 12.30 8.66 2.97
N VAL A 59 12.98 7.92 2.07
CA VAL A 59 14.39 7.59 2.28
C VAL A 59 15.17 8.89 2.47
N GLU A 60 15.95 8.97 3.56
CA GLU A 60 16.68 10.20 3.97
C GLU A 60 15.78 11.40 4.33
N GLY A 61 14.47 11.18 4.48
CA GLY A 61 13.52 12.21 4.88
C GLY A 61 13.22 12.23 6.37
N GLU A 62 12.60 13.31 6.82
CA GLU A 62 12.04 13.41 8.17
C GLU A 62 10.75 12.61 8.28
N CYS A 63 10.44 12.16 9.49
CA CYS A 63 9.16 11.50 9.75
C CYS A 63 7.98 12.46 9.69
N GLN A 64 6.88 11.95 9.17
CA GLN A 64 5.57 12.60 9.18
C GLN A 64 4.59 11.71 9.93
N GLU A 65 3.87 12.27 10.87
CA GLU A 65 2.77 11.59 11.54
C GLU A 65 1.48 11.75 10.74
N GLY A 66 0.66 10.72 10.72
CA GLY A 66 -0.60 10.76 9.99
C GLY A 66 -1.58 9.71 10.45
N GLU A 67 -2.65 9.60 9.70
CA GLU A 67 -3.67 8.58 9.89
C GLU A 67 -4.18 8.10 8.53
N TRP A 68 -4.75 6.92 8.50
CA TRP A 68 -5.39 6.41 7.29
C TRP A 68 -6.87 6.09 7.53
N PHE A 69 -7.63 6.17 6.46
CA PHE A 69 -9.06 5.86 6.45
C PHE A 69 -9.43 5.22 5.11
N GLU A 70 -10.57 4.55 5.09
CA GLU A 70 -11.09 3.96 3.86
C GLU A 70 -12.10 4.91 3.22
N GLN A 71 -11.99 5.07 1.91
CA GLN A 71 -12.92 5.86 1.11
C GLN A 71 -13.05 5.22 -0.28
N ASP A 72 -14.27 4.85 -0.66
CA ASP A 72 -14.57 4.30 -1.98
C ASP A 72 -13.69 3.12 -2.40
N GLY A 73 -13.38 2.23 -1.47
CA GLY A 73 -12.50 1.06 -1.71
C GLY A 73 -11.01 1.38 -1.75
N MET A 74 -10.64 2.61 -1.44
CA MET A 74 -9.25 3.06 -1.36
C MET A 74 -8.80 3.22 0.08
N ILE A 75 -7.51 3.12 0.31
CA ILE A 75 -6.86 3.46 1.57
C ILE A 75 -6.23 4.84 1.40
N CYS A 76 -6.73 5.79 2.17
CA CYS A 76 -6.33 7.20 2.06
C CYS A 76 -5.53 7.61 3.28
N PHE A 77 -4.43 8.32 3.07
CA PHE A 77 -3.52 8.80 4.11
C PHE A 77 -3.55 10.31 4.19
N VAL A 78 -3.59 10.82 5.40
CA VAL A 78 -3.47 12.26 5.69
C VAL A 78 -2.30 12.44 6.65
N TYR A 79 -1.36 13.28 6.29
CA TYR A 79 -0.18 13.58 7.11
C TYR A 79 -0.23 15.04 7.62
N GLU A 80 0.40 15.29 8.76
CA GLU A 80 0.43 16.61 9.39
C GLU A 80 0.96 17.72 8.48
N THR A 81 1.89 17.35 7.58
CA THR A 81 2.56 18.31 6.68
C THR A 81 1.87 18.47 5.33
N GLU A 82 0.88 17.63 5.04
CA GLU A 82 0.20 17.58 3.75
C GLU A 82 -1.32 17.72 3.96
N PRO A 83 -1.95 18.81 3.49
CA PRO A 83 -3.37 19.03 3.70
C PRO A 83 -4.27 18.10 2.89
N ASP A 84 -3.77 17.59 1.75
CA ASP A 84 -4.54 16.74 0.86
C ASP A 84 -4.34 15.27 1.19
N SER A 85 -5.43 14.50 1.16
CA SER A 85 -5.36 13.06 1.33
C SER A 85 -4.75 12.39 0.10
N GLN A 86 -3.95 11.37 0.36
CA GLN A 86 -3.32 10.52 -0.66
C GLN A 86 -3.98 9.16 -0.65
N CYS A 87 -4.71 8.84 -1.69
CA CYS A 87 -5.50 7.63 -1.79
C CYS A 87 -4.85 6.58 -2.69
N TRP A 88 -4.82 5.35 -2.19
CA TRP A 88 -4.17 4.22 -2.84
C TRP A 88 -5.10 3.01 -2.87
N THR A 89 -5.01 2.22 -3.91
CA THR A 89 -5.49 0.84 -3.88
C THR A 89 -4.35 -0.09 -3.56
N PHE A 90 -4.60 -1.05 -2.68
CA PHE A 90 -3.62 -2.06 -2.29
C PHE A 90 -4.06 -3.44 -2.75
N GLU A 91 -3.14 -4.19 -3.30
CA GLU A 91 -3.32 -5.58 -3.64
C GLU A 91 -2.24 -6.41 -2.96
N ARG A 92 -2.58 -7.64 -2.62
CA ARG A 92 -1.60 -8.59 -2.11
C ARG A 92 -1.08 -9.46 -3.23
N GLY A 93 0.15 -9.21 -3.67
CA GLY A 93 0.85 -10.01 -4.66
C GLY A 93 1.65 -11.14 -4.00
N GLU A 94 2.37 -11.90 -4.82
CA GLU A 94 3.20 -13.02 -4.34
C GLU A 94 4.35 -12.57 -3.42
N LYS A 95 4.83 -11.34 -3.60
CA LYS A 95 5.96 -10.78 -2.84
C LYS A 95 5.53 -9.73 -1.80
N GLY A 96 4.24 -9.61 -1.52
CA GLY A 96 3.70 -8.64 -0.59
C GLY A 96 2.81 -7.60 -1.26
N LEU A 97 2.66 -6.45 -0.62
CA LEU A 97 1.75 -5.39 -1.07
C LEU A 97 2.22 -4.74 -2.38
N ILE A 98 1.24 -4.43 -3.21
CA ILE A 98 1.37 -3.56 -4.38
C ILE A 98 0.41 -2.41 -4.17
N ALA A 99 0.91 -1.19 -4.19
CA ALA A 99 0.14 0.04 -3.98
C ALA A 99 0.09 0.87 -5.25
N ARG A 100 -1.12 1.25 -5.67
CA ARG A 100 -1.34 2.14 -6.81
C ARG A 100 -1.90 3.46 -6.33
N PHE A 101 -1.26 4.54 -6.72
CA PHE A 101 -1.68 5.89 -6.36
C PHE A 101 -2.86 6.33 -7.22
N GLU A 102 -4.03 6.46 -6.60
CA GLU A 102 -5.27 6.76 -7.32
C GLU A 102 -5.48 8.25 -7.60
N ASN A 103 -4.77 9.15 -6.91
CA ASN A 103 -4.79 10.58 -7.22
C ASN A 103 -4.11 10.90 -8.56
N ASP A 104 -3.19 10.05 -8.99
CA ASP A 104 -2.54 10.13 -10.30
C ASP A 104 -2.32 8.73 -10.86
N PRO A 105 -3.21 8.24 -11.75
CA PRO A 105 -3.11 6.89 -12.32
C PRO A 105 -1.84 6.62 -13.14
N GLU A 106 -1.15 7.67 -13.57
CA GLU A 106 0.12 7.55 -14.30
C GLU A 106 1.34 7.47 -13.37
N ALA A 107 1.14 7.68 -12.06
CA ALA A 107 2.20 7.55 -11.08
C ALA A 107 2.72 6.12 -11.01
N VAL A 108 4.00 5.99 -10.68
CA VAL A 108 4.64 4.68 -10.50
C VAL A 108 4.05 3.98 -9.28
N GLU A 109 3.72 2.70 -9.40
CA GLU A 109 3.27 1.92 -8.26
C GLU A 109 4.40 1.67 -7.25
N LEU A 110 4.01 1.58 -5.98
CA LEU A 110 4.89 1.16 -4.90
C LEU A 110 4.67 -0.32 -4.60
N TYR A 111 5.70 -0.97 -4.12
CA TYR A 111 5.63 -2.37 -3.72
C TYR A 111 6.39 -2.59 -2.41
N GLU A 112 5.90 -3.55 -1.64
CA GLU A 112 6.56 -3.98 -0.40
C GLU A 112 7.92 -4.61 -0.72
N VAL A 113 8.97 -4.05 -0.12
CA VAL A 113 10.34 -4.60 -0.20
C VAL A 113 10.64 -5.46 1.02
N GLY A 114 10.12 -5.06 2.18
CA GLY A 114 10.29 -5.80 3.42
C GLY A 114 9.40 -5.27 4.53
N GLN A 115 9.28 -6.06 5.58
CA GLN A 115 8.53 -5.71 6.77
C GLN A 115 9.25 -6.18 8.04
N SER A 116 9.02 -5.48 9.13
CA SER A 116 9.55 -5.82 10.45
C SER A 116 8.62 -5.34 11.56
N ASP A 117 8.91 -5.75 12.79
CA ASP A 117 8.26 -5.24 14.01
C ASP A 117 9.03 -4.08 14.63
N THR A 118 10.11 -3.66 13.99
CA THR A 118 10.97 -2.57 14.48
C THR A 118 10.33 -1.22 14.17
N PRO A 119 10.12 -0.35 15.16
CA PRO A 119 9.61 0.99 14.94
C PRO A 119 10.50 1.81 14.00
N LEU A 120 9.87 2.69 13.22
CA LEU A 120 10.59 3.65 12.39
C LEU A 120 11.35 4.63 13.28
N ILE A 121 12.65 4.72 13.07
CA ILE A 121 13.49 5.69 13.77
C ILE A 121 13.42 7.02 13.03
N CYS A 122 12.91 8.04 13.73
CA CYS A 122 12.75 9.37 13.18
C CYS A 122 13.93 10.26 13.59
N LEU A 123 14.71 10.66 12.62
CA LEU A 123 15.79 11.62 12.79
C LEU A 123 15.23 13.02 12.46
N GLY A 124 14.97 13.81 13.49
CA GLY A 124 14.52 15.19 13.33
C GLY A 124 15.51 16.15 14.00
N PRO A 125 15.32 17.46 13.79
CA PRO A 125 16.18 18.48 14.40
C PRO A 125 16.16 18.48 15.93
N ASP A 126 15.14 17.87 16.54
CA ASP A 126 14.95 17.79 17.99
C ASP A 126 15.45 16.46 18.59
N VAL A 127 16.04 15.60 17.81
CA VAL A 127 16.74 14.42 18.32
C VAL A 127 18.10 14.88 18.81
N GLY A 128 18.11 15.42 20.00
CA GLY A 128 19.32 15.81 20.69
C GLY A 128 20.20 14.59 20.95
N VAL A 129 21.41 14.72 20.63
CA VAL A 129 22.45 13.77 20.99
C VAL A 129 22.89 14.06 22.39
#